data_dc2ef617f9d1bb82d2647abcc7c02b10
#
_entry.id   dc2ef617f9d1bb82d2647abcc7c02b10
#
_cell.length_a   1.000
_cell.length_b   1.000
_cell.length_c   1.000
_cell.angle_alpha   90.00
_cell.angle_beta   90.00
_cell.angle_gamma   90.00
#
_symmetry.space_group_name_H-M   'P 1'
#
loop_
_entity.id
_entity.type
_entity.pdbx_description
1 polymer ?
#
loop_
_entity_poly.entity_id
_entity_poly.type
_entity_poly.pdbx_seq_one_letter_code
_entity_poly.pdbx_strand_id
1 'polypeptide(L)'
;AKGLDLLMQSIAKVKRQINPKLKIDGILFTMVDSRTNEAKEIIASLRAHYGEKIRVFGTEIPFSVRAAETSSRGKSIYAYDKNGKVAAAYRALTKEVLEIERKNERFRDDAAR
;
A
#
# COMPACT_ATOMS: atom_id res chain seq x y z
N ALA A 1 -7.08 -1.89 13.95
CA ALA A 1 -7.97 -0.77 13.60
C ALA A 1 -7.65 0.49 14.40
N LYS A 2 -7.39 0.35 15.70
CA LYS A 2 -7.07 1.50 16.53
C LYS A 2 -5.78 2.20 16.10
N GLY A 3 -4.76 1.44 15.76
CA GLY A 3 -3.48 1.99 15.27
C GLY A 3 -3.66 2.75 13.96
N LEU A 4 -4.47 2.24 13.05
CA LEU A 4 -4.76 2.91 11.79
C LEU A 4 -5.57 4.19 12.00
N ASP A 5 -6.55 4.18 12.90
CA ASP A 5 -7.32 5.37 13.24
C ASP A 5 -6.43 6.48 13.80
N LEU A 6 -5.49 6.15 14.68
CA LEU A 6 -4.53 7.11 15.23
C LEU A 6 -3.61 7.67 14.14
N LEU A 7 -3.16 6.83 13.21
CA LEU A 7 -2.35 7.28 12.08
C LEU A 7 -3.14 8.25 11.20
N MET A 8 -4.40 7.96 10.91
CA MET A 8 -5.26 8.83 10.11
C MET A 8 -5.47 10.19 10.78
N GLN A 9 -5.64 10.21 12.10
CA GLN A 9 -5.73 11.45 12.86
C GLN A 9 -4.45 12.28 12.75
N SER A 10 -3.29 11.63 12.84
CA SER A 10 -1.99 12.30 12.71
C SER A 10 -1.80 12.90 11.32
N ILE A 11 -2.19 12.17 10.27
CA ILE A 11 -2.11 12.65 8.89
C ILE A 11 -3.04 13.86 8.69
N ALA A 12 -4.25 13.81 9.21
CA ALA A 12 -5.20 14.92 9.13
C ALA A 12 -4.65 16.18 9.81
N LYS A 13 -3.99 16.02 10.95
CA LYS A 13 -3.37 17.12 11.67
C LYS A 13 -2.22 17.74 10.89
N VAL A 14 -1.33 16.92 10.32
CA VAL A 14 -0.23 17.39 9.47
C VAL A 14 -0.79 18.14 8.26
N LYS A 15 -1.83 17.62 7.63
CA LYS A 15 -2.46 18.28 6.47
C LYS A 15 -3.01 19.65 6.81
N ARG A 16 -3.66 19.79 7.97
CA ARG A 16 -4.24 21.07 8.37
C ARG A 16 -3.20 22.11 8.80
N GLN A 17 -2.17 21.67 9.53
CA GLN A 17 -1.24 22.58 10.21
C GLN A 17 0.06 22.82 9.46
N ILE A 18 0.51 21.85 8.66
CA ILE A 18 1.85 21.89 8.05
C ILE A 18 1.77 21.90 6.53
N ASN A 19 0.97 21.00 5.94
CA ASN A 19 0.93 20.85 4.49
C ASN A 19 -0.50 20.60 3.99
N PRO A 20 -1.25 21.66 3.62
CA PRO A 20 -2.62 21.52 3.11
C PRO A 20 -2.71 20.73 1.81
N LYS A 21 -1.60 20.58 1.07
CA LYS A 21 -1.55 19.85 -0.20
C LYS A 21 -1.26 18.37 -0.03
N LEU A 22 -1.05 17.91 1.22
CA LEU A 22 -0.81 16.50 1.49
C LEU A 22 -2.00 15.66 1.04
N LYS A 23 -1.71 14.59 0.28
CA LYS A 23 -2.73 13.65 -0.19
C LYS A 23 -2.35 12.24 0.25
N ILE A 24 -3.37 11.44 0.55
CA ILE A 24 -3.21 10.02 0.78
C ILE A 24 -3.47 9.30 -0.55
N ASP A 25 -2.46 8.67 -1.12
CA ASP A 25 -2.61 7.95 -2.38
C ASP A 25 -3.30 6.60 -2.19
N GLY A 26 -3.15 6.00 -1.02
CA GLY A 26 -3.79 4.73 -0.71
C GLY A 26 -3.23 4.08 0.54
N ILE A 27 -3.77 2.93 0.85
CA ILE A 27 -3.34 2.07 1.95
C ILE A 27 -2.81 0.78 1.37
N LEU A 28 -1.59 0.39 1.78
CA LEU A 28 -0.95 -0.85 1.38
C LEU A 28 -0.73 -1.72 2.61
N PHE A 29 -1.22 -2.96 2.58
CA PHE A 29 -0.97 -3.92 3.64
C PHE A 29 0.37 -4.62 3.40
N THR A 30 1.23 -4.62 4.40
CA THR A 30 2.55 -5.24 4.33
C THR A 30 2.72 -6.30 5.41
N MET A 31 3.71 -7.16 5.24
CA MET A 31 4.03 -8.25 6.18
C MET A 31 2.82 -9.14 6.48
N VAL A 32 2.01 -9.40 5.46
CA VAL A 32 0.77 -10.15 5.60
C VAL A 32 1.07 -11.65 5.68
N ASP A 33 0.63 -12.29 6.76
CA ASP A 33 0.64 -13.74 6.87
C ASP A 33 -0.70 -14.30 6.41
N SER A 34 -0.79 -14.65 5.13
CA SER A 34 -2.01 -15.14 4.51
C SER A 34 -2.45 -16.51 5.01
N ARG A 35 -1.61 -17.20 5.82
CA ARG A 35 -1.97 -18.51 6.40
C ARG A 35 -2.94 -18.36 7.57
N THR A 36 -3.06 -17.17 8.15
CA THR A 36 -3.92 -16.96 9.30
C THR A 36 -5.28 -16.40 8.91
N ASN A 37 -6.35 -16.93 9.49
CA ASN A 37 -7.70 -16.39 9.30
C ASN A 37 -7.83 -15.01 9.93
N GLU A 38 -7.12 -14.78 11.03
CA GLU A 38 -7.13 -13.49 11.72
C GLU A 38 -6.66 -12.36 10.81
N ALA A 39 -5.53 -12.56 10.10
CA ALA A 39 -5.03 -11.56 9.15
C ALA A 39 -6.04 -11.29 8.04
N LYS A 40 -6.66 -12.34 7.49
CA LYS A 40 -7.67 -12.20 6.44
C LYS A 40 -8.89 -11.40 6.92
N GLU A 41 -9.35 -11.67 8.13
CA GLU A 41 -10.50 -10.98 8.71
C GLU A 41 -10.21 -9.52 8.98
N ILE A 42 -9.03 -9.20 9.52
CA ILE A 42 -8.61 -7.82 9.77
C ILE A 42 -8.53 -7.04 8.47
N ILE A 43 -7.90 -7.60 7.44
CA ILE A 43 -7.78 -6.94 6.14
C ILE A 43 -9.16 -6.70 5.52
N ALA A 44 -10.03 -7.71 5.55
CA ALA A 44 -11.39 -7.56 5.02
C ALA A 44 -12.17 -6.47 5.76
N SER A 45 -12.05 -6.41 7.07
CA SER A 45 -12.69 -5.39 7.89
C SER A 45 -12.18 -3.98 7.55
N LEU A 46 -10.87 -3.83 7.39
CA LEU A 46 -10.27 -2.54 7.04
C LEU A 46 -10.63 -2.10 5.63
N ARG A 47 -10.69 -3.03 4.67
CA ARG A 47 -11.16 -2.72 3.31
C ARG A 47 -12.61 -2.25 3.32
N ALA A 48 -13.47 -2.90 4.10
CA ALA A 48 -14.88 -2.50 4.20
C ALA A 48 -15.03 -1.12 4.86
N HIS A 49 -14.24 -0.83 5.88
CA HIS A 49 -14.34 0.43 6.62
C HIS A 49 -13.76 1.62 5.85
N TYR A 50 -12.60 1.45 5.22
CA TYR A 50 -11.87 2.55 4.56
C TYR A 50 -12.01 2.57 3.04
N GLY A 51 -12.38 1.45 2.41
CA GLY A 51 -12.34 1.28 0.96
C GLY A 51 -13.18 2.28 0.17
N GLU A 52 -14.24 2.82 0.77
CA GLU A 52 -15.08 3.84 0.12
C GLU A 52 -14.49 5.24 0.23
N LYS A 53 -13.70 5.50 1.27
CA LYS A 53 -13.14 6.83 1.55
C LYS A 53 -11.74 6.99 1.03
N ILE A 54 -10.93 5.93 1.10
CA ILE A 54 -9.51 5.93 0.73
C ILE A 54 -9.27 4.68 -0.10
N ARG A 55 -8.46 4.82 -1.15
CA ARG A 55 -8.04 3.67 -1.94
C ARG A 55 -7.27 2.69 -1.07
N VAL A 56 -7.67 1.44 -1.09
CA VAL A 56 -6.92 0.34 -0.50
C VAL A 56 -6.36 -0.49 -1.65
N PHE A 57 -5.04 -0.57 -1.77
CA PHE A 57 -4.43 -1.32 -2.87
C PHE A 57 -4.83 -2.79 -2.81
N GLY A 58 -5.14 -3.37 -3.97
CA GLY A 58 -5.45 -4.79 -4.08
C GLY A 58 -4.25 -5.66 -3.75
N THR A 59 -3.05 -5.19 -4.10
CA THR A 59 -1.80 -5.89 -3.79
C THR A 59 -1.53 -5.86 -2.29
N GLU A 60 -1.11 -7.01 -1.75
CA GLU A 60 -0.65 -7.14 -0.37
C GLU A 60 0.79 -7.66 -0.39
N ILE A 61 1.65 -7.09 0.46
CA ILE A 61 3.04 -7.53 0.55
C ILE A 61 3.13 -8.63 1.62
N PRO A 62 3.44 -9.87 1.25
CA PRO A 62 3.46 -10.96 2.23
C PRO A 62 4.66 -10.88 3.16
N PHE A 63 4.50 -11.47 4.34
CA PHE A 63 5.63 -11.70 5.23
C PHE A 63 6.58 -12.70 4.58
N SER A 64 7.89 -12.44 4.67
CA SER A 64 8.93 -13.31 4.13
C SER A 64 10.22 -13.17 4.96
N VAL A 65 10.76 -14.29 5.36
CA VAL A 65 12.08 -14.33 6.03
C VAL A 65 13.17 -13.81 5.10
N ARG A 66 13.10 -14.12 3.81
CA ARG A 66 14.08 -13.66 2.82
C ARG A 66 14.03 -12.14 2.65
N ALA A 67 12.84 -11.54 2.68
CA ALA A 67 12.72 -10.09 2.61
C ALA A 67 13.36 -9.43 3.83
N ALA A 68 13.20 -10.01 5.03
CA ALA A 68 13.84 -9.53 6.23
C ALA A 68 15.37 -9.65 6.16
N GLU A 69 15.90 -10.68 5.50
CA GLU A 69 17.33 -10.87 5.31
C GLU A 69 17.97 -9.82 4.38
N THR A 70 17.22 -9.20 3.49
CA THR A 70 17.78 -8.21 2.56
C THR A 70 18.42 -7.04 3.29
N SER A 71 17.85 -6.62 4.42
CA SER A 71 18.40 -5.53 5.24
C SER A 71 19.79 -5.85 5.78
N SER A 72 20.01 -7.09 6.24
CA SER A 72 21.30 -7.49 6.78
C SER A 72 22.33 -7.78 5.69
N ARG A 73 21.90 -8.09 4.46
CA ARG A 73 22.81 -8.37 3.36
C ARG A 73 23.07 -7.19 2.45
N GLY A 74 22.36 -6.07 2.65
CA GLY A 74 22.56 -4.86 1.86
C GLY A 74 22.18 -5.00 0.40
N LYS A 75 21.29 -5.92 0.05
CA LYS A 75 20.82 -6.15 -1.32
C LYS A 75 19.33 -5.80 -1.43
N SER A 76 18.91 -5.35 -2.63
CA SER A 76 17.47 -5.18 -2.89
C SER A 76 16.78 -6.54 -2.95
N ILE A 77 15.46 -6.57 -2.73
CA ILE A 77 14.69 -7.81 -2.83
C ILE A 77 14.78 -8.40 -4.25
N TYR A 78 14.91 -7.57 -5.29
CA TYR A 78 15.03 -8.04 -6.66
C TYR A 78 16.39 -8.68 -6.93
N ALA A 79 17.45 -8.22 -6.29
CA ALA A 79 18.78 -8.81 -6.42
C ALA A 79 18.92 -10.07 -5.57
N TYR A 80 18.31 -10.09 -4.38
CA TYR A 80 18.44 -11.20 -3.43
C TYR A 80 17.47 -12.35 -3.72
N ASP A 81 16.22 -12.04 -4.09
CA ASP A 81 15.18 -13.04 -4.30
C ASP A 81 14.17 -12.58 -5.36
N LYS A 82 14.64 -12.39 -6.59
CA LYS A 82 13.79 -11.83 -7.67
C LYS A 82 12.60 -12.71 -8.04
N ASN A 83 12.64 -14.01 -7.75
CA ASN A 83 11.54 -14.93 -8.01
C ASN A 83 10.67 -15.19 -6.78
N GLY A 84 10.96 -14.52 -5.67
CA GLY A 84 10.23 -14.67 -4.43
C GLY A 84 8.87 -13.98 -4.43
N LYS A 85 8.05 -14.33 -3.45
CA LYS A 85 6.70 -13.79 -3.30
C LYS A 85 6.69 -12.27 -3.08
N VAL A 86 7.66 -11.75 -2.32
CA VAL A 86 7.75 -10.32 -2.04
C VAL A 86 8.12 -9.54 -3.29
N ALA A 87 9.08 -10.01 -4.07
CA ALA A 87 9.43 -9.38 -5.34
C ALA A 87 8.24 -9.36 -6.30
N ALA A 88 7.51 -10.47 -6.40
CA ALA A 88 6.30 -10.55 -7.22
C ALA A 88 5.24 -9.56 -6.75
N ALA A 89 5.05 -9.41 -5.44
CA ALA A 89 4.08 -8.47 -4.87
C ALA A 89 4.45 -7.02 -5.19
N TYR A 90 5.73 -6.64 -5.09
CA TYR A 90 6.17 -5.29 -5.46
C TYR A 90 6.01 -5.01 -6.95
N ARG A 91 6.23 -6.00 -7.82
CA ARG A 91 5.95 -5.84 -9.25
C ARG A 91 4.46 -5.61 -9.50
N ALA A 92 3.60 -6.36 -8.83
CA ALA A 92 2.14 -6.18 -8.93
C ALA A 92 1.71 -4.81 -8.42
N LEU A 93 2.29 -4.35 -7.32
CA LEU A 93 2.04 -3.02 -6.78
C LEU A 93 2.44 -1.93 -7.77
N THR A 94 3.60 -2.06 -8.40
CA THR A 94 4.07 -1.12 -9.42
C THR A 94 3.08 -1.00 -10.56
N LYS A 95 2.57 -2.12 -11.07
CA LYS A 95 1.53 -2.11 -12.11
C LYS A 95 0.27 -1.40 -11.64
N GLU A 96 -0.18 -1.68 -10.43
CA GLU A 96 -1.38 -1.08 -9.86
C GLU A 96 -1.25 0.44 -9.76
N VAL A 97 -0.12 0.94 -9.26
CA VAL A 97 0.16 2.36 -9.15
C VAL A 97 0.21 3.02 -10.52
N LEU A 98 0.87 2.40 -11.50
CA LEU A 98 0.97 2.94 -12.86
C LEU A 98 -0.40 3.03 -13.55
N GLU A 99 -1.25 2.04 -13.36
CA GLU A 99 -2.62 2.06 -13.90
C GLU A 99 -3.44 3.20 -13.31
N ILE A 100 -3.30 3.43 -12.01
CA ILE A 100 -3.97 4.54 -11.32
C ILE A 100 -3.51 5.88 -11.87
N GLU A 101 -2.20 6.07 -12.06
CA GLU A 101 -1.65 7.29 -12.62
C GLU A 101 -2.14 7.54 -14.04
N ARG A 102 -2.23 6.50 -14.88
CA ARG A 102 -2.77 6.60 -16.23
C ARG A 102 -4.23 7.05 -16.23
N LYS A 103 -5.04 6.51 -15.33
CA LYS A 103 -6.44 6.93 -15.20
C LYS A 103 -6.55 8.39 -14.77
N ASN A 104 -5.70 8.82 -13.84
CA ASN A 104 -5.68 10.21 -13.39
C ASN A 104 -5.25 11.15 -14.50
N GLU A 105 -4.27 10.79 -15.30
CA GLU A 105 -3.84 11.58 -16.46
C GLU A 105 -4.96 11.73 -17.50
N ARG A 106 -5.62 10.62 -17.84
CA ARG A 106 -6.77 10.65 -18.77
C ARG A 106 -7.87 11.57 -18.25
N PHE A 107 -8.19 11.48 -16.97
CA PHE A 107 -9.21 12.32 -16.36
C PHE A 107 -8.84 13.80 -16.44
N ARG A 108 -7.59 14.15 -16.19
CA ARG A 108 -7.10 15.52 -16.29
C ARG A 108 -7.13 16.02 -17.73
N ASP A 109 -6.73 15.20 -18.68
CA ASP A 109 -6.76 15.53 -20.11
C ASP A 109 -8.19 15.76 -20.59
N ASP A 110 -9.13 14.91 -20.19
CA ASP A 110 -10.54 15.07 -20.53
C ASP A 110 -11.15 16.31 -19.90
N ALA A 111 -10.78 16.63 -18.68
CA ALA A 111 -11.24 17.86 -18.00
C ALA A 111 -10.67 19.13 -18.63
N ALA A 112 -9.51 19.07 -19.28
CA ALA A 112 -8.89 20.19 -19.95
C ALA A 112 -9.48 20.48 -21.36
N ARG A 113 -10.23 19.54 -21.88
CA ARG A 113 -10.92 19.70 -23.17
C ARG A 113 -12.27 20.36 -22.99
#